data_3a6c90424747a2bbd9f183abc6fdbd9d
#
_entry.id   3a6c90424747a2bbd9f183abc6fdbd9d
#
_cell.length_a   1.000
_cell.length_b   1.000
_cell.length_c   1.000
_cell.angle_alpha   90.00
_cell.angle_beta   90.00
_cell.angle_gamma   90.00
#
_symmetry.space_group_name_H-M   'P 1'
#
loop_
_entity.id
_entity.type
_entity.pdbx_description
1 polymer ?
#
loop_
_entity_poly.entity_id
_entity_poly.type
_entity_poly.pdbx_seq_one_letter_code
_entity_poly.pdbx_strand_id
1 'polypeptide(L)'
;MSIFLSVIENAVPVDLCEEMIQRHKDLQVSSGNYAYYGANTTSKRKDIAFFFDDLAVDLSSRINECLDVGLAAYLDEHPSLDLINIGSHRVKVQETKKGGGFHDWHSERGAGKDILRELTWQIYLNDTVEGEGTTEFLELGIRVQPKQGSLVFFPVNWTHTHRGNPVYNSTKYIATGWYYRTE
;
A
#
# COMPACT_ATOMS: atom_id res chain seq x y z
N MET A 1 -11.26 -7.13 21.00
CA MET A 1 -11.01 -8.21 20.02
C MET A 1 -10.08 -7.64 18.99
N SER A 2 -8.88 -8.17 18.84
CA SER A 2 -7.95 -7.70 17.80
C SER A 2 -8.53 -8.04 16.43
N ILE A 3 -8.56 -7.04 15.54
CA ILE A 3 -9.05 -7.19 14.17
C ILE A 3 -7.89 -7.32 13.18
N PHE A 4 -6.64 -7.39 13.65
CA PHE A 4 -5.42 -7.46 12.83
C PHE A 4 -5.29 -6.36 11.76
N LEU A 5 -6.00 -5.25 11.93
CA LEU A 5 -5.85 -4.03 11.14
C LEU A 5 -5.22 -2.97 12.04
N SER A 6 -3.99 -2.58 11.76
CA SER A 6 -3.28 -1.53 12.50
C SER A 6 -2.98 -0.35 11.60
N VAL A 7 -3.15 0.85 12.13
CA VAL A 7 -2.81 2.13 11.47
C VAL A 7 -1.82 2.86 12.37
N ILE A 8 -0.59 2.98 11.92
CA ILE A 8 0.50 3.65 12.64
C ILE A 8 0.71 5.03 12.00
N GLU A 9 0.25 6.07 12.68
CA GLU A 9 0.43 7.44 12.20
C GLU A 9 1.90 7.89 12.36
N ASN A 10 2.38 8.73 11.44
CA ASN A 10 3.74 9.26 11.43
C ASN A 10 4.86 8.17 11.41
N ALA A 11 4.55 6.99 10.88
CA ALA A 11 5.50 5.89 10.76
C ALA A 11 6.58 6.15 9.69
N VAL A 12 6.27 6.97 8.69
CA VAL A 12 7.16 7.30 7.58
C VAL A 12 7.39 8.81 7.54
N PRO A 13 8.66 9.27 7.47
CA PRO A 13 8.98 10.69 7.39
C PRO A 13 8.33 11.38 6.18
N VAL A 14 7.88 12.60 6.37
CA VAL A 14 7.20 13.40 5.35
C VAL A 14 8.09 13.62 4.12
N ASP A 15 9.37 13.93 4.33
CA ASP A 15 10.35 14.11 3.27
C ASP A 15 10.53 12.86 2.40
N LEU A 16 10.53 11.67 3.02
CA LEU A 16 10.58 10.40 2.28
C LEU A 16 9.30 10.18 1.45
N CYS A 17 8.14 10.52 1.99
CA CYS A 17 6.89 10.46 1.23
C CYS A 17 6.92 11.39 0.01
N GLU A 18 7.41 12.62 0.17
CA GLU A 18 7.52 13.61 -0.90
C GLU A 18 8.54 13.18 -1.97
N GLU A 19 9.69 12.65 -1.57
CA GLU A 19 10.70 12.10 -2.49
C GLU A 19 10.12 10.95 -3.33
N MET A 20 9.34 10.06 -2.73
CA MET A 20 8.69 8.96 -3.45
C MET A 20 7.67 9.46 -4.47
N ILE A 21 6.87 10.44 -4.11
CA ILE A 21 5.93 11.08 -5.04
C ILE A 21 6.69 11.72 -6.19
N GLN A 22 7.77 12.44 -5.91
CA GLN A 22 8.57 13.08 -6.95
C GLN A 22 9.22 12.04 -7.88
N ARG A 23 9.82 10.99 -7.32
CA ARG A 23 10.40 9.91 -8.12
C ARG A 23 9.36 9.21 -8.99
N HIS A 24 8.14 9.00 -8.48
CA HIS A 24 7.04 8.46 -9.28
C HIS A 24 6.70 9.35 -10.48
N LYS A 25 6.63 10.68 -10.28
CA LYS A 25 6.39 11.64 -11.35
C LYS A 25 7.51 11.64 -12.40
N ASP A 26 8.75 11.57 -11.96
CA ASP A 26 9.93 11.54 -12.84
C ASP A 26 9.95 10.26 -13.69
N LEU A 27 9.61 9.12 -13.08
CA LEU A 27 9.46 7.86 -13.80
C LEU A 27 8.32 7.91 -14.81
N GLN A 28 7.21 8.56 -14.49
CA GLN A 28 6.10 8.75 -15.42
C GLN A 28 6.50 9.57 -16.65
N VAL A 29 7.32 10.61 -16.47
CA VAL A 29 7.84 11.43 -17.56
C VAL A 29 8.86 10.66 -18.41
N SER A 30 9.82 9.99 -17.77
CA SER A 30 10.94 9.32 -18.44
C SER A 30 10.52 8.02 -19.16
N SER A 31 9.56 7.30 -18.62
CA SER A 31 9.07 6.05 -19.21
C SER A 31 8.07 6.25 -20.37
N GLY A 32 7.70 7.48 -20.68
CA GLY A 32 6.60 7.74 -21.58
C GLY A 32 5.31 7.12 -21.06
N ASN A 33 4.56 6.39 -21.88
CA ASN A 33 3.36 5.68 -21.41
C ASN A 33 3.64 4.24 -20.93
N TYR A 34 4.91 3.88 -20.70
CA TYR A 34 5.29 2.57 -20.17
C TYR A 34 5.26 2.53 -18.64
N ALA A 35 4.14 2.94 -18.03
CA ALA A 35 3.88 2.59 -16.64
C ALA A 35 3.81 1.06 -16.52
N TYR A 36 4.66 0.49 -15.71
CA TYR A 36 4.76 -0.96 -15.50
C TYR A 36 3.63 -1.45 -14.57
N TYR A 37 2.58 -1.57 -14.96
CA TYR A 37 1.22 -1.86 -14.66
C TYR A 37 0.46 -0.77 -15.39
N GLY A 38 0.24 -1.02 -16.66
CA GLY A 38 -0.31 -0.04 -17.54
C GLY A 38 -1.51 0.62 -16.90
N ALA A 39 -1.77 1.84 -17.26
CA ALA A 39 -3.02 2.48 -16.95
C ALA A 39 -4.10 1.41 -17.08
N ASN A 40 -4.43 0.75 -15.97
CA ASN A 40 -5.40 -0.33 -15.97
C ASN A 40 -6.74 0.37 -16.12
N THR A 41 -7.06 0.68 -17.35
CA THR A 41 -8.28 1.39 -17.78
C THR A 41 -9.51 0.49 -17.73
N THR A 42 -9.40 -0.66 -17.04
CA THR A 42 -10.58 -1.46 -16.74
C THR A 42 -11.50 -0.65 -15.83
N SER A 43 -12.79 -0.92 -15.87
CA SER A 43 -13.77 -0.32 -14.95
C SER A 43 -13.45 -0.56 -13.47
N LYS A 44 -12.56 -1.50 -13.19
CA LYS A 44 -12.21 -2.01 -11.87
C LYS A 44 -11.09 -1.25 -11.19
N ARG A 45 -10.09 -0.81 -11.96
CA ARG A 45 -8.88 -0.18 -11.46
C ARG A 45 -8.40 0.92 -12.40
N LYS A 46 -8.13 2.09 -11.84
CA LYS A 46 -7.60 3.26 -12.55
C LYS A 46 -6.51 3.91 -11.72
N ASP A 47 -5.29 3.44 -11.88
CA ASP A 47 -4.10 3.97 -11.23
C ASP A 47 -2.87 3.82 -12.14
N ILE A 48 -1.81 4.56 -11.83
CA ILE A 48 -0.49 4.44 -12.47
C ILE A 48 0.47 3.94 -11.40
N ALA A 49 1.19 2.85 -11.67
CA ALA A 49 2.06 2.25 -10.68
C ALA A 49 3.44 1.90 -11.23
N PHE A 50 4.46 2.03 -10.36
CA PHE A 50 5.84 1.61 -10.60
C PHE A 50 6.35 0.75 -9.44
N PHE A 51 7.19 -0.25 -9.75
CA PHE A 51 7.93 -0.98 -8.73
C PHE A 51 9.27 -0.28 -8.49
N PHE A 52 9.48 0.13 -7.25
CA PHE A 52 10.67 0.90 -6.86
C PHE A 52 11.88 0.00 -6.56
N ASP A 53 11.69 -1.28 -6.33
CA ASP A 53 12.80 -2.23 -6.15
C ASP A 53 13.80 -2.23 -7.32
N ASP A 54 13.30 -2.02 -8.53
CA ASP A 54 14.11 -2.00 -9.74
C ASP A 54 14.45 -0.57 -10.22
N LEU A 55 13.61 0.42 -9.87
CA LEU A 55 13.65 1.76 -10.47
C LEU A 55 14.10 2.85 -9.50
N ALA A 56 14.06 2.59 -8.19
CA ALA A 56 14.39 3.54 -7.13
C ALA A 56 14.85 2.78 -5.86
N VAL A 57 15.93 2.00 -5.99
CA VAL A 57 16.45 1.12 -4.93
C VAL A 57 16.80 1.87 -3.65
N ASP A 58 17.30 3.10 -3.77
CA ASP A 58 17.61 4.00 -2.67
C ASP A 58 16.37 4.29 -1.80
N LEU A 59 15.23 4.56 -2.45
CA LEU A 59 13.98 4.85 -1.76
C LEU A 59 13.33 3.57 -1.20
N SER A 60 13.40 2.46 -1.92
CA SER A 60 12.86 1.19 -1.40
C SER A 60 13.62 0.70 -0.17
N SER A 61 14.93 0.93 -0.09
CA SER A 61 15.72 0.61 1.11
C SER A 61 15.28 1.44 2.32
N ARG A 62 15.13 2.76 2.16
CA ARG A 62 14.66 3.64 3.25
C ARG A 62 13.24 3.31 3.70
N ILE A 63 12.38 2.86 2.80
CA ILE A 63 11.05 2.38 3.17
C ILE A 63 11.13 1.09 3.97
N ASN A 64 11.98 0.14 3.58
CA ASN A 64 12.14 -1.10 4.33
C ASN A 64 12.58 -0.85 5.77
N GLU A 65 13.44 0.14 6.03
CA GLU A 65 13.79 0.56 7.39
C GLU A 65 12.55 1.03 8.20
N CYS A 66 11.66 1.81 7.59
CA CYS A 66 10.41 2.20 8.24
C CYS A 66 9.46 1.01 8.44
N LEU A 67 9.42 0.08 7.49
CA LEU A 67 8.61 -1.14 7.58
C LEU A 67 9.08 -2.06 8.70
N ASP A 68 10.39 -2.18 8.91
CA ASP A 68 10.94 -3.02 9.99
C ASP A 68 10.52 -2.50 11.37
N VAL A 69 10.58 -1.18 11.57
CA VAL A 69 10.09 -0.54 12.81
C VAL A 69 8.57 -0.73 12.98
N GLY A 70 7.82 -0.50 11.91
CA GLY A 70 6.37 -0.66 11.93
C GLY A 70 5.93 -2.11 12.14
N LEU A 71 6.63 -3.07 11.52
CA LEU A 71 6.34 -4.50 11.70
C LEU A 71 6.60 -4.93 13.14
N ALA A 72 7.69 -4.49 13.76
CA ALA A 72 7.97 -4.79 15.16
C ALA A 72 6.81 -4.33 16.08
N ALA A 73 6.32 -3.09 15.87
CA ALA A 73 5.17 -2.58 16.63
C ALA A 73 3.89 -3.39 16.35
N TYR A 74 3.67 -3.81 15.11
CA TYR A 74 2.52 -4.64 14.74
C TYR A 74 2.58 -6.02 15.39
N LEU A 75 3.75 -6.65 15.46
CA LEU A 75 3.95 -7.97 16.09
C LEU A 75 3.80 -7.89 17.61
N ASP A 76 4.24 -6.81 18.25
CA ASP A 76 4.00 -6.56 19.67
C ASP A 76 2.50 -6.50 19.99
N GLU A 77 1.71 -5.91 19.12
CA GLU A 77 0.24 -5.88 19.23
C GLU A 77 -0.40 -7.25 18.92
N HIS A 78 0.25 -8.06 18.09
CA HIS A 78 -0.27 -9.33 17.57
C HIS A 78 0.74 -10.49 17.74
N PRO A 79 1.12 -10.87 18.96
CA PRO A 79 2.23 -11.82 19.20
C PRO A 79 1.99 -13.22 18.63
N SER A 80 0.76 -13.59 18.29
CA SER A 80 0.47 -14.87 17.61
C SER A 80 1.06 -14.95 16.20
N LEU A 81 1.45 -13.83 15.60
CA LEU A 81 2.07 -13.77 14.27
C LEU A 81 3.58 -13.93 14.30
N ASP A 82 4.22 -13.79 15.46
CA ASP A 82 5.68 -13.96 15.64
C ASP A 82 6.17 -15.40 15.35
N LEU A 83 5.24 -16.32 15.19
CA LEU A 83 5.52 -17.71 14.82
C LEU A 83 5.69 -17.92 13.30
N ILE A 84 5.52 -16.87 12.51
CA ILE A 84 5.55 -16.97 11.05
C ILE A 84 6.80 -16.23 10.53
N ASN A 85 7.70 -16.97 9.89
CA ASN A 85 8.81 -16.35 9.19
C ASN A 85 8.27 -15.62 7.95
N ILE A 86 8.39 -14.31 7.93
CA ILE A 86 7.94 -13.47 6.82
C ILE A 86 9.04 -12.49 6.41
N GLY A 87 9.11 -12.21 5.10
CA GLY A 87 10.01 -11.22 4.54
C GLY A 87 9.26 -10.26 3.61
N SER A 88 9.59 -8.97 3.69
CA SER A 88 9.01 -7.97 2.78
C SER A 88 9.51 -8.22 1.36
N HIS A 89 8.62 -8.09 0.40
CA HIS A 89 8.96 -8.20 -1.01
C HIS A 89 8.11 -7.23 -1.83
N ARG A 90 8.80 -6.44 -2.64
CA ARG A 90 8.28 -5.41 -3.54
C ARG A 90 7.72 -4.16 -2.87
N VAL A 91 8.20 -3.03 -3.34
CA VAL A 91 7.67 -1.69 -3.06
C VAL A 91 7.01 -1.18 -4.34
N LYS A 92 5.68 -1.13 -4.35
CA LYS A 92 4.90 -0.63 -5.47
C LYS A 92 4.34 0.75 -5.12
N VAL A 93 4.73 1.78 -5.84
CA VAL A 93 4.19 3.13 -5.68
C VAL A 93 3.13 3.41 -6.72
N GLN A 94 1.99 3.92 -6.29
CA GLN A 94 0.79 4.11 -7.09
C GLN A 94 0.27 5.54 -7.01
N GLU A 95 -0.08 6.10 -8.16
CA GLU A 95 -0.84 7.33 -8.31
C GLU A 95 -2.27 7.01 -8.70
N THR A 96 -3.22 7.54 -7.95
CA THR A 96 -4.66 7.50 -8.25
C THR A 96 -5.15 8.92 -8.51
N LYS A 97 -5.46 9.23 -9.75
CA LYS A 97 -5.98 10.54 -10.19
C LYS A 97 -7.48 10.65 -9.95
N LYS A 98 -8.01 11.87 -10.07
CA LYS A 98 -9.45 12.17 -9.99
C LYS A 98 -10.29 11.16 -10.77
N GLY A 99 -11.31 10.60 -10.12
CA GLY A 99 -12.18 9.54 -10.65
C GLY A 99 -11.53 8.17 -10.73
N GLY A 100 -10.26 8.06 -10.29
CA GLY A 100 -9.54 6.80 -10.18
C GLY A 100 -9.75 6.11 -8.85
N GLY A 101 -9.27 4.89 -8.77
CA GLY A 101 -9.30 4.02 -7.58
C GLY A 101 -9.26 2.56 -7.98
N PHE A 102 -9.28 1.69 -6.99
CA PHE A 102 -9.53 0.27 -7.18
C PHE A 102 -10.86 -0.07 -6.49
N HIS A 103 -11.94 0.02 -7.24
CA HIS A 103 -13.30 0.06 -6.68
C HIS A 103 -13.91 -1.31 -6.42
N ASP A 104 -13.34 -2.38 -7.00
CA ASP A 104 -13.79 -3.74 -6.75
C ASP A 104 -13.32 -4.21 -5.37
N TRP A 105 -14.22 -4.90 -4.68
CA TRP A 105 -13.88 -5.63 -3.47
C TRP A 105 -12.91 -6.75 -3.81
N HIS A 106 -11.76 -6.79 -3.13
CA HIS A 106 -10.73 -7.79 -3.35
C HIS A 106 -9.98 -8.11 -2.06
N SER A 107 -9.33 -9.25 -2.06
CA SER A 107 -8.30 -9.61 -1.08
C SER A 107 -6.95 -9.64 -1.79
N GLU A 108 -5.87 -9.52 -1.03
CA GLU A 108 -4.51 -9.51 -1.58
C GLU A 108 -3.95 -10.92 -1.83
N ARG A 109 -4.67 -11.95 -1.43
CA ARG A 109 -4.27 -13.33 -1.67
C ARG A 109 -4.49 -13.68 -3.14
N GLY A 110 -3.38 -13.93 -3.84
CA GLY A 110 -3.39 -14.26 -5.25
C GLY A 110 -3.19 -15.75 -5.54
N ALA A 111 -2.94 -16.07 -6.82
CA ALA A 111 -2.56 -17.38 -7.29
C ALA A 111 -1.04 -17.48 -7.53
N GLY A 112 -0.52 -18.70 -7.73
CA GLY A 112 0.90 -18.92 -7.95
C GLY A 112 1.73 -18.51 -6.73
N LYS A 113 2.82 -17.78 -6.92
CA LYS A 113 3.68 -17.31 -5.82
C LYS A 113 2.96 -16.34 -4.86
N ASP A 114 1.91 -15.69 -5.29
CA ASP A 114 1.15 -14.75 -4.45
C ASP A 114 0.33 -15.47 -3.36
N ILE A 115 0.25 -16.81 -3.40
CA ILE A 115 -0.32 -17.63 -2.33
C ILE A 115 0.50 -17.55 -1.04
N LEU A 116 1.80 -17.21 -1.14
CA LEU A 116 2.71 -17.06 0.00
C LEU A 116 2.60 -15.71 0.70
N ARG A 117 1.78 -14.79 0.20
CA ARG A 117 1.51 -13.53 0.90
C ARG A 117 0.79 -13.81 2.21
N GLU A 118 1.25 -13.18 3.29
CA GLU A 118 0.65 -13.31 4.62
C GLU A 118 0.11 -11.97 5.14
N LEU A 119 0.87 -10.89 4.96
CA LEU A 119 0.54 -9.57 5.45
C LEU A 119 0.71 -8.53 4.35
N THR A 120 -0.23 -7.62 4.25
CA THR A 120 -0.13 -6.43 3.39
C THR A 120 0.32 -5.24 4.23
N TRP A 121 1.19 -4.43 3.66
CA TRP A 121 1.48 -3.10 4.17
C TRP A 121 1.11 -2.04 3.13
N GLN A 122 0.65 -0.89 3.60
CA GLN A 122 0.33 0.27 2.78
C GLN A 122 0.72 1.56 3.48
N ILE A 123 1.46 2.42 2.80
CA ILE A 123 1.82 3.76 3.27
C ILE A 123 1.02 4.77 2.46
N TYR A 124 0.38 5.72 3.14
CA TYR A 124 -0.19 6.89 2.49
C TYR A 124 0.90 7.94 2.34
N LEU A 125 1.22 8.31 1.09
CA LEU A 125 2.30 9.24 0.79
C LEU A 125 1.83 10.71 0.81
N ASN A 126 0.51 10.94 0.82
CA ASN A 126 -0.08 12.27 0.97
C ASN A 126 -1.47 12.17 1.61
N ASP A 127 -1.93 13.30 2.11
CA ASP A 127 -3.32 13.46 2.55
C ASP A 127 -4.27 13.49 1.35
N THR A 128 -5.51 13.08 1.57
CA THR A 128 -6.63 13.33 0.65
C THR A 128 -7.72 14.13 1.35
N VAL A 129 -8.61 14.72 0.57
CA VAL A 129 -9.80 15.36 1.14
C VAL A 129 -10.58 14.35 1.98
N GLU A 130 -11.12 14.80 3.10
CA GLU A 130 -11.85 13.94 4.03
C GLU A 130 -12.97 13.16 3.33
N GLY A 131 -13.04 11.86 3.59
CA GLY A 131 -13.97 10.93 2.96
C GLY A 131 -13.58 10.47 1.57
N GLU A 132 -12.56 11.07 0.93
CA GLU A 132 -12.08 10.66 -0.40
C GLU A 132 -10.88 9.70 -0.30
N GLY A 133 -10.78 8.80 -1.28
CA GLY A 133 -9.61 7.92 -1.43
C GLY A 133 -9.39 6.95 -0.27
N THR A 134 -10.36 6.80 0.63
CA THR A 134 -10.25 5.90 1.78
C THR A 134 -10.00 4.46 1.34
N THR A 135 -9.29 3.68 2.15
CA THR A 135 -9.26 2.23 2.03
C THR A 135 -10.39 1.67 2.91
N GLU A 136 -11.37 1.05 2.27
CA GLU A 136 -12.58 0.54 2.94
C GLU A 136 -12.49 -0.98 3.09
N PHE A 137 -12.70 -1.48 4.31
CA PHE A 137 -12.69 -2.89 4.67
C PHE A 137 -14.13 -3.39 4.87
N LEU A 138 -14.55 -4.34 4.01
CA LEU A 138 -15.94 -4.80 3.94
C LEU A 138 -16.40 -5.46 5.24
N GLU A 139 -15.67 -6.50 5.68
CA GLU A 139 -16.04 -7.32 6.83
C GLU A 139 -15.92 -6.57 8.16
N LEU A 140 -15.03 -5.58 8.19
CA LEU A 140 -14.78 -4.77 9.39
C LEU A 140 -15.70 -3.56 9.50
N GLY A 141 -16.29 -3.11 8.38
CA GLY A 141 -17.06 -1.85 8.34
C GLY A 141 -16.21 -0.60 8.60
N ILE A 142 -14.90 -0.68 8.34
CA ILE A 142 -13.93 0.39 8.63
C ILE A 142 -13.49 1.08 7.33
N ARG A 143 -13.31 2.40 7.41
CA ARG A 143 -12.66 3.21 6.38
C ARG A 143 -11.44 3.89 6.96
N VAL A 144 -10.28 3.63 6.35
CA VAL A 144 -9.02 4.28 6.72
C VAL A 144 -8.82 5.48 5.79
N GLN A 145 -8.79 6.68 6.40
CA GLN A 145 -8.53 7.93 5.69
C GLN A 145 -7.04 8.03 5.37
N PRO A 146 -6.64 8.39 4.13
CA PRO A 146 -5.26 8.69 3.82
C PRO A 146 -4.74 9.88 4.62
N LYS A 147 -3.70 9.63 5.41
CA LYS A 147 -2.89 10.64 6.11
C LYS A 147 -1.43 10.40 5.78
N GLN A 148 -0.73 11.44 5.34
CA GLN A 148 0.68 11.36 4.95
C GLN A 148 1.54 10.74 6.06
N GLY A 149 2.41 9.80 5.68
CA GLY A 149 3.29 9.09 6.59
C GLY A 149 2.63 7.99 7.43
N SER A 150 1.32 7.75 7.28
CA SER A 150 0.67 6.63 7.97
C SER A 150 0.96 5.31 7.29
N LEU A 151 1.34 4.31 8.08
CA LEU A 151 1.56 2.93 7.68
C LEU A 151 0.41 2.05 8.17
N VAL A 152 -0.16 1.27 7.28
CA VAL A 152 -1.28 0.38 7.54
C VAL A 152 -0.85 -1.06 7.31
N PHE A 153 -1.13 -1.94 8.29
CA PHE A 153 -0.95 -3.38 8.16
C PHE A 153 -2.29 -4.10 8.22
N PHE A 154 -2.46 -5.12 7.40
CA PHE A 154 -3.63 -6.01 7.42
C PHE A 154 -3.34 -7.36 6.73
N PRO A 155 -3.98 -8.46 7.19
CA PRO A 155 -3.88 -9.77 6.56
C PRO A 155 -4.37 -9.79 5.11
N VAL A 156 -3.79 -10.67 4.29
CA VAL A 156 -4.07 -10.75 2.85
C VAL A 156 -5.34 -11.50 2.48
N ASN A 157 -5.96 -12.20 3.43
CA ASN A 157 -7.07 -13.11 3.15
C ASN A 157 -8.45 -12.42 3.15
N TRP A 158 -9.51 -13.20 2.94
CA TRP A 158 -10.89 -12.71 2.80
C TRP A 158 -11.47 -12.03 4.05
N THR A 159 -10.87 -12.20 5.23
CA THR A 159 -11.28 -11.46 6.43
C THR A 159 -11.01 -9.96 6.34
N HIS A 160 -10.14 -9.57 5.40
CA HIS A 160 -9.77 -8.19 5.13
C HIS A 160 -10.04 -7.81 3.66
N THR A 161 -11.16 -8.29 3.12
CA THR A 161 -11.64 -7.84 1.81
C THR A 161 -11.81 -6.33 1.84
N HIS A 162 -11.18 -5.63 0.89
CA HIS A 162 -11.13 -4.18 0.88
C HIS A 162 -11.22 -3.62 -0.54
N ARG A 163 -11.38 -2.29 -0.62
CA ARG A 163 -11.32 -1.53 -1.86
C ARG A 163 -10.76 -0.13 -1.63
N GLY A 164 -10.24 0.49 -2.68
CA GLY A 164 -9.91 1.91 -2.70
C GLY A 164 -11.11 2.72 -3.18
N ASN A 165 -11.62 3.60 -2.34
CA ASN A 165 -12.68 4.53 -2.72
C ASN A 165 -12.15 5.62 -3.67
N PRO A 166 -13.02 6.22 -4.51
CA PRO A 166 -12.61 7.22 -5.48
C PRO A 166 -12.07 8.49 -4.82
N VAL A 167 -11.19 9.19 -5.53
CA VAL A 167 -10.80 10.57 -5.27
C VAL A 167 -11.48 11.49 -6.27
N TYR A 168 -11.99 12.64 -5.80
CA TYR A 168 -12.72 13.60 -6.65
C TYR A 168 -12.02 14.94 -6.74
N ASN A 169 -11.36 15.38 -5.67
CA ASN A 169 -10.75 16.70 -5.56
C ASN A 169 -9.24 16.66 -5.29
N SER A 170 -8.70 15.47 -5.10
CA SER A 170 -7.28 15.25 -4.82
C SER A 170 -6.67 14.21 -5.74
N THR A 171 -5.36 14.03 -5.67
CA THR A 171 -4.63 12.87 -6.19
C THR A 171 -4.13 12.08 -5.00
N LYS A 172 -4.34 10.79 -4.97
CA LYS A 172 -3.85 9.90 -3.91
C LYS A 172 -2.59 9.20 -4.36
N TYR A 173 -1.57 9.24 -3.52
CA TYR A 173 -0.34 8.45 -3.68
C TYR A 173 -0.22 7.47 -2.53
N ILE A 174 0.09 6.21 -2.85
CA ILE A 174 0.40 5.18 -1.87
C ILE A 174 1.66 4.41 -2.26
N ALA A 175 2.41 3.94 -1.27
CA ALA A 175 3.32 2.82 -1.44
C ALA A 175 2.68 1.58 -0.83
N THR A 176 2.79 0.42 -1.46
CA THR A 176 2.25 -0.84 -0.96
C THR A 176 3.11 -2.01 -1.37
N GLY A 177 3.06 -3.06 -0.57
CA GLY A 177 3.74 -4.32 -0.79
C GLY A 177 3.23 -5.39 0.17
N TRP A 178 3.95 -6.48 0.21
CA TRP A 178 3.51 -7.65 0.96
C TRP A 178 4.68 -8.30 1.69
N TYR A 179 4.38 -8.85 2.84
CA TYR A 179 5.23 -9.84 3.48
C TYR A 179 4.84 -11.22 3.00
N TYR A 180 5.82 -11.96 2.56
CA TYR A 180 5.69 -13.33 2.07
C TYR A 180 6.24 -14.28 3.12
N ARG A 181 5.60 -15.43 3.27
CA ARG A 181 6.15 -16.52 4.07
C ARG A 181 7.49 -16.95 3.47
N THR A 182 8.50 -17.00 4.31
CA THR A 182 9.82 -17.56 3.99
C THR A 182 9.94 -18.94 4.63
N GLU A 183 10.75 -19.81 4.04
CA GLU A 183 11.02 -21.16 4.55
C GLU A 183 11.77 -21.13 5.89
#